data_adbfbec66a7cc326bfd8459ea9fafb33
#
_entry.id   adbfbec66a7cc326bfd8459ea9fafb33
#
_cell.length_a   1.000
_cell.length_b   1.000
_cell.length_c   1.000
_cell.angle_alpha   90.00
_cell.angle_beta   90.00
_cell.angle_gamma   90.00
#
_symmetry.space_group_name_H-M   'P 1'
#
loop_
_entity.id
_entity.type
_entity.pdbx_description
1 polymer ?
#
loop_
_entity_poly.entity_id
_entity_poly.type
_entity_poly.pdbx_seq_one_letter_code
_entity_poly.pdbx_strand_id
1 'polypeptide(L)'
;MTYLSTPKDSGINFSFFKSSFQRFLPNYDAFSLALSITVIFILIYSLSDVLMPVFTAIVLAYLLEGIISKIEKFTLPRLVIVYLVFSLFLTCFIFLLLILIPIISQQTIELIQNIPNILNSAQHEIMRLPKIYPMLITENKISQMMFALQNQLLSYGQTILSASAASVLGLVNTITYLFLVPMMVFFFLKDKRLLINWLGQFLPKGQPLALTVWQEVDIQIANYVRGKCAEVIILWLVSFITFSALDLNYALLLSVLMGLSVIIPYIGATLVTFPVLIVAYVEWGISSDEFMYVLIAYSVIQALDGILLVPILFSEAVNLHAVAIIIAILFFGGLWGFWGVFLAIPLATVVKAVLTAWPKMDCTTPQMQTDL
;
A
#
# COMPACT_ATOMS: atom_id res chain seq x y z
N MET A 1 -15.15 57.65 -58.43
CA MET A 1 -14.00 56.82 -58.04
C MET A 1 -14.19 56.32 -56.62
N THR A 2 -14.70 55.10 -56.49
CA THR A 2 -15.19 54.54 -55.27
C THR A 2 -14.08 53.57 -54.72
N TYR A 3 -13.53 53.85 -53.57
CA TYR A 3 -12.60 52.93 -52.91
C TYR A 3 -13.39 51.85 -52.15
N LEU A 4 -13.28 50.58 -52.56
CA LEU A 4 -13.72 49.40 -51.87
C LEU A 4 -12.72 49.03 -50.78
N SER A 5 -13.10 49.08 -49.51
CA SER A 5 -12.39 48.57 -48.38
C SER A 5 -12.54 47.04 -48.30
N THR A 6 -11.43 46.30 -48.36
CA THR A 6 -11.39 44.85 -48.12
C THR A 6 -11.60 44.53 -46.63
N PRO A 7 -12.34 43.48 -46.27
CA PRO A 7 -12.52 43.08 -44.90
C PRO A 7 -11.23 42.48 -44.34
N LYS A 8 -10.86 42.93 -43.15
CA LYS A 8 -9.76 42.49 -42.36
C LYS A 8 -10.03 41.08 -41.85
N ASP A 9 -9.29 40.10 -42.34
CA ASP A 9 -9.31 38.73 -41.90
C ASP A 9 -9.08 38.67 -40.37
N SER A 10 -10.10 38.19 -39.67
CA SER A 10 -10.02 37.79 -38.26
C SER A 10 -9.34 36.44 -38.12
N GLY A 11 -8.06 36.39 -38.47
CA GLY A 11 -7.22 35.25 -38.19
C GLY A 11 -7.07 35.06 -36.66
N ILE A 12 -7.62 33.95 -36.17
CA ILE A 12 -7.36 33.48 -34.79
C ILE A 12 -5.87 33.55 -34.57
N ASN A 13 -5.47 34.41 -33.64
CA ASN A 13 -4.06 34.68 -33.35
C ASN A 13 -3.37 33.44 -32.74
N PHE A 14 -2.92 32.53 -33.58
CA PHE A 14 -2.14 31.34 -33.19
C PHE A 14 -0.86 31.71 -32.41
N SER A 15 -0.41 32.96 -32.49
CA SER A 15 0.73 33.46 -31.73
C SER A 15 0.45 33.55 -30.22
N PHE A 16 -0.79 33.83 -29.83
CA PHE A 16 -1.19 33.89 -28.40
C PHE A 16 -1.22 32.47 -27.79
N PHE A 17 -1.69 31.49 -28.53
CA PHE A 17 -1.63 30.08 -28.11
C PHE A 17 -0.19 29.59 -28.04
N LYS A 18 0.66 29.94 -28.99
CA LYS A 18 2.06 29.56 -29.04
C LYS A 18 2.87 30.21 -27.89
N SER A 19 2.62 31.47 -27.59
CA SER A 19 3.31 32.17 -26.47
C SER A 19 2.80 31.69 -25.09
N SER A 20 1.53 31.37 -24.95
CA SER A 20 0.99 30.75 -23.72
C SER A 20 1.51 29.34 -23.55
N PHE A 21 1.60 28.54 -24.60
CA PHE A 21 2.14 27.19 -24.57
C PHE A 21 3.65 27.17 -24.27
N GLN A 22 4.43 28.13 -24.81
CA GLN A 22 5.85 28.31 -24.51
C GLN A 22 6.09 28.84 -23.09
N ARG A 23 5.11 29.52 -22.48
CA ARG A 23 5.17 29.93 -21.06
C ARG A 23 4.98 28.76 -20.09
N PHE A 24 4.20 27.73 -20.49
CA PHE A 24 3.98 26.52 -19.69
C PHE A 24 5.08 25.47 -19.85
N LEU A 25 5.93 25.56 -20.88
CA LEU A 25 6.99 24.61 -21.20
C LEU A 25 8.37 25.30 -21.25
N PRO A 26 8.89 25.74 -20.12
CA PRO A 26 10.14 26.50 -20.08
C PRO A 26 11.38 25.67 -20.46
N ASN A 27 11.31 24.32 -20.38
CA ASN A 27 12.41 23.42 -20.73
C ASN A 27 11.90 22.17 -21.47
N TYR A 28 12.48 21.90 -22.63
CA TYR A 28 12.22 20.68 -23.43
C TYR A 28 12.47 19.41 -22.59
N ASP A 29 13.44 19.44 -21.70
CA ASP A 29 13.81 18.32 -20.83
C ASP A 29 12.74 17.99 -19.79
N ALA A 30 12.15 18.99 -19.16
CA ALA A 30 11.06 18.80 -18.18
C ALA A 30 9.80 18.27 -18.87
N PHE A 31 9.50 18.74 -20.10
CA PHE A 31 8.36 18.24 -20.87
C PHE A 31 8.57 16.78 -21.31
N SER A 32 9.73 16.43 -21.81
CA SER A 32 10.05 15.06 -22.23
C SER A 32 10.00 14.07 -21.05
N LEU A 33 10.47 14.51 -19.87
CA LEU A 33 10.38 13.73 -18.63
C LEU A 33 8.91 13.50 -18.22
N ALA A 34 8.11 14.56 -18.18
CA ALA A 34 6.70 14.47 -17.84
C ALA A 34 5.92 13.60 -18.82
N LEU A 35 6.18 13.75 -20.13
CA LEU A 35 5.58 12.91 -21.16
C LEU A 35 5.96 11.45 -20.98
N SER A 36 7.24 11.15 -20.74
CA SER A 36 7.73 9.79 -20.52
C SER A 36 7.07 9.16 -19.28
N ILE A 37 6.99 9.90 -18.17
CA ILE A 37 6.31 9.44 -16.95
C ILE A 37 4.83 9.18 -17.22
N THR A 38 4.15 10.06 -17.95
CA THR A 38 2.75 9.90 -18.30
C THR A 38 2.50 8.67 -19.18
N VAL A 39 3.34 8.43 -20.17
CA VAL A 39 3.26 7.24 -21.04
C VAL A 39 3.48 5.98 -20.23
N ILE A 40 4.52 5.94 -19.36
CA ILE A 40 4.81 4.81 -18.49
C ILE A 40 3.61 4.56 -17.55
N PHE A 41 3.03 5.61 -16.98
CA PHE A 41 1.86 5.51 -16.10
C PHE A 41 0.65 4.90 -16.82
N ILE A 42 0.35 5.34 -18.05
CA ILE A 42 -0.73 4.79 -18.87
C ILE A 42 -0.49 3.32 -19.21
N LEU A 43 0.76 2.95 -19.57
CA LEU A 43 1.14 1.56 -19.82
C LEU A 43 0.96 0.69 -18.57
N ILE A 44 1.43 1.14 -17.42
CA ILE A 44 1.28 0.44 -16.15
C ILE A 44 -0.21 0.28 -15.82
N TYR A 45 -1.01 1.32 -16.02
CA TYR A 45 -2.45 1.27 -15.79
C TYR A 45 -3.15 0.26 -16.70
N SER A 46 -2.85 0.28 -17.99
CA SER A 46 -3.48 -0.62 -18.97
C SER A 46 -3.06 -2.09 -18.81
N LEU A 47 -1.88 -2.35 -18.26
CA LEU A 47 -1.30 -3.69 -18.08
C LEU A 47 -1.25 -4.11 -16.61
N SER A 48 -1.96 -3.40 -15.71
CA SER A 48 -1.88 -3.62 -14.27
C SER A 48 -2.05 -5.08 -13.87
N ASP A 49 -3.07 -5.76 -14.39
CA ASP A 49 -3.37 -7.15 -14.04
C ASP A 49 -2.24 -8.13 -14.41
N VAL A 50 -1.57 -7.88 -15.55
CA VAL A 50 -0.45 -8.70 -16.02
C VAL A 50 0.84 -8.35 -15.27
N LEU A 51 1.00 -7.09 -14.86
CA LEU A 51 2.21 -6.60 -14.18
C LEU A 51 2.21 -6.84 -12.67
N MET A 52 1.11 -7.29 -12.08
CA MET A 52 1.04 -7.57 -10.63
C MET A 52 2.16 -8.49 -10.11
N PRO A 53 2.48 -9.65 -10.75
CA PRO A 53 3.60 -10.47 -10.32
C PRO A 53 4.95 -9.74 -10.41
N VAL A 54 5.10 -8.85 -11.40
CA VAL A 54 6.32 -8.04 -11.58
C VAL A 54 6.50 -7.07 -10.41
N PHE A 55 5.44 -6.34 -10.03
CA PHE A 55 5.49 -5.43 -8.88
C PHE A 55 5.78 -6.18 -7.58
N THR A 56 5.14 -7.34 -7.38
CA THR A 56 5.43 -8.21 -6.23
C THR A 56 6.91 -8.58 -6.20
N ALA A 57 7.45 -9.02 -7.32
CA ALA A 57 8.85 -9.42 -7.43
C ALA A 57 9.83 -8.25 -7.23
N ILE A 58 9.50 -7.05 -7.72
CA ILE A 58 10.30 -5.84 -7.50
C ILE A 58 10.34 -5.49 -6.01
N VAL A 59 9.18 -5.45 -5.34
CA VAL A 59 9.09 -5.14 -3.90
C VAL A 59 9.93 -6.13 -3.08
N LEU A 60 9.79 -7.43 -3.35
CA LEU A 60 10.57 -8.47 -2.68
C LEU A 60 12.06 -8.35 -2.99
N ALA A 61 12.43 -8.02 -4.23
CA ALA A 61 13.82 -7.80 -4.60
C ALA A 61 14.43 -6.60 -3.87
N TYR A 62 13.70 -5.47 -3.72
CA TYR A 62 14.15 -4.33 -2.91
C TYR A 62 14.36 -4.70 -1.43
N LEU A 63 13.46 -5.52 -0.88
CA LEU A 63 13.59 -6.01 0.48
C LEU A 63 14.86 -6.85 0.67
N LEU A 64 15.04 -7.86 -0.19
CA LEU A 64 16.17 -8.78 -0.13
C LEU A 64 17.50 -8.12 -0.48
N GLU A 65 17.51 -7.17 -1.42
CA GLU A 65 18.70 -6.38 -1.75
C GLU A 65 19.20 -5.58 -0.54
N GLY A 66 18.30 -5.11 0.33
CA GLY A 66 18.68 -4.49 1.60
C GLY A 66 19.46 -5.41 2.52
N ILE A 67 19.15 -6.71 2.53
CA ILE A 67 19.89 -7.74 3.29
C ILE A 67 21.23 -8.02 2.59
N ILE A 68 21.21 -8.23 1.27
CA ILE A 68 22.39 -8.49 0.46
C ILE A 68 23.43 -7.37 0.63
N SER A 69 23.01 -6.11 0.53
CA SER A 69 23.91 -4.94 0.64
C SER A 69 24.56 -4.79 2.02
N LYS A 70 23.91 -5.29 3.08
CA LYS A 70 24.52 -5.36 4.42
C LYS A 70 25.56 -6.46 4.53
N ILE A 71 25.29 -7.62 3.91
CA ILE A 71 26.19 -8.78 3.94
C ILE A 71 27.38 -8.58 2.98
N GLU A 72 27.23 -7.86 1.87
CA GLU A 72 28.31 -7.52 0.94
C GLU A 72 29.48 -6.76 1.59
N LYS A 73 29.27 -6.17 2.77
CA LYS A 73 30.36 -5.58 3.57
C LYS A 73 31.36 -6.63 4.08
N PHE A 74 30.98 -7.90 4.09
CA PHE A 74 31.85 -9.03 4.38
C PHE A 74 32.50 -9.53 3.08
N THR A 75 33.63 -10.18 3.16
CA THR A 75 34.54 -10.57 2.05
C THR A 75 33.99 -11.61 1.05
N LEU A 76 32.70 -11.84 1.00
CA LEU A 76 32.09 -12.86 0.12
C LEU A 76 31.74 -12.27 -1.27
N PRO A 77 31.91 -13.05 -2.35
CA PRO A 77 31.48 -12.61 -3.68
C PRO A 77 29.96 -12.46 -3.74
N ARG A 78 29.47 -11.38 -4.38
CA ARG A 78 28.06 -11.02 -4.48
C ARG A 78 27.14 -12.18 -4.88
N LEU A 79 27.57 -13.00 -5.86
CA LEU A 79 26.77 -14.14 -6.33
C LEU A 79 26.48 -15.15 -5.22
N VAL A 80 27.47 -15.45 -4.36
CA VAL A 80 27.29 -16.37 -3.23
C VAL A 80 26.26 -15.81 -2.24
N ILE A 81 26.35 -14.51 -1.95
CA ILE A 81 25.41 -13.83 -1.05
C ILE A 81 23.99 -13.88 -1.63
N VAL A 82 23.84 -13.61 -2.94
CA VAL A 82 22.54 -13.69 -3.63
C VAL A 82 21.94 -15.09 -3.52
N TYR A 83 22.71 -16.15 -3.79
CA TYR A 83 22.23 -17.54 -3.67
C TYR A 83 21.82 -17.86 -2.23
N LEU A 84 22.60 -17.46 -1.23
CA LEU A 84 22.31 -17.72 0.18
C LEU A 84 21.02 -17.02 0.63
N VAL A 85 20.92 -15.70 0.36
CA VAL A 85 19.74 -14.90 0.74
C VAL A 85 18.50 -15.36 -0.02
N PHE A 86 18.62 -15.70 -1.30
CA PHE A 86 17.53 -16.24 -2.09
C PHE A 86 17.07 -17.62 -1.60
N SER A 87 17.98 -18.52 -1.26
CA SER A 87 17.63 -19.84 -0.69
C SER A 87 16.90 -19.69 0.64
N LEU A 88 17.36 -18.79 1.51
CA LEU A 88 16.69 -18.48 2.77
C LEU A 88 15.28 -17.92 2.52
N PHE A 89 15.15 -16.98 1.59
CA PHE A 89 13.85 -16.43 1.16
C PHE A 89 12.94 -17.53 0.64
N LEU A 90 13.42 -18.41 -0.24
CA LEU A 90 12.62 -19.49 -0.83
C LEU A 90 12.15 -20.47 0.26
N THR A 91 13.02 -20.82 1.22
CA THR A 91 12.65 -21.66 2.36
C THR A 91 11.55 -21.01 3.20
N CYS A 92 11.73 -19.73 3.53
CA CYS A 92 10.72 -18.97 4.27
C CYS A 92 9.40 -18.85 3.48
N PHE A 93 9.46 -18.63 2.18
CA PHE A 93 8.30 -18.54 1.29
C PHE A 93 7.53 -19.86 1.23
N ILE A 94 8.22 -20.99 1.09
CA ILE A 94 7.63 -22.34 1.11
C ILE A 94 6.99 -22.63 2.47
N PHE A 95 7.69 -22.31 3.58
CA PHE A 95 7.15 -22.45 4.93
C PHE A 95 5.84 -21.64 5.10
N LEU A 96 5.83 -20.41 4.65
CA LEU A 96 4.66 -19.53 4.71
C LEU A 96 3.48 -20.12 3.92
N LEU A 97 3.73 -20.63 2.71
CA LEU A 97 2.70 -21.23 1.86
C LEU A 97 2.15 -22.53 2.43
N LEU A 98 3.01 -23.42 2.95
CA LEU A 98 2.60 -24.76 3.36
C LEU A 98 2.10 -24.84 4.80
N ILE A 99 2.48 -23.90 5.66
CA ILE A 99 2.16 -23.95 7.08
C ILE A 99 1.27 -22.76 7.47
N LEU A 100 1.71 -21.53 7.21
CA LEU A 100 1.01 -20.34 7.68
C LEU A 100 -0.34 -20.15 6.99
N ILE A 101 -0.39 -20.24 5.65
CA ILE A 101 -1.63 -20.06 4.88
C ILE A 101 -2.71 -21.07 5.25
N PRO A 102 -2.45 -22.40 5.35
CA PRO A 102 -3.45 -23.37 5.78
C PRO A 102 -4.00 -23.08 7.18
N ILE A 103 -3.16 -22.73 8.15
CA ILE A 103 -3.61 -22.41 9.52
C ILE A 103 -4.51 -21.16 9.52
N ILE A 104 -4.11 -20.09 8.82
CA ILE A 104 -4.92 -18.88 8.71
C ILE A 104 -6.25 -19.19 8.02
N SER A 105 -6.23 -20.00 6.95
CA SER A 105 -7.45 -20.40 6.25
C SER A 105 -8.39 -21.17 7.16
N GLN A 106 -7.87 -22.11 7.95
CA GLN A 106 -8.65 -22.87 8.91
C GLN A 106 -9.26 -21.95 9.97
N GLN A 107 -8.47 -21.08 10.62
CA GLN A 107 -8.97 -20.13 11.60
C GLN A 107 -10.01 -19.17 11.00
N THR A 108 -9.82 -18.76 9.74
CA THR A 108 -10.80 -17.92 9.03
C THR A 108 -12.14 -18.66 8.84
N ILE A 109 -12.10 -19.93 8.42
CA ILE A 109 -13.30 -20.76 8.26
C ILE A 109 -14.02 -20.93 9.60
N GLU A 110 -13.28 -21.25 10.66
CA GLU A 110 -13.83 -21.43 12.00
C GLU A 110 -14.46 -20.13 12.52
N LEU A 111 -13.80 -18.97 12.32
CA LEU A 111 -14.36 -17.68 12.69
C LEU A 111 -15.67 -17.38 11.95
N ILE A 112 -15.69 -17.61 10.61
CA ILE A 112 -16.91 -17.42 9.79
C ILE A 112 -18.04 -18.31 10.26
N GLN A 113 -17.77 -19.58 10.57
CA GLN A 113 -18.76 -20.52 11.09
C GLN A 113 -19.27 -20.13 12.48
N ASN A 114 -18.49 -19.42 13.25
CA ASN A 114 -18.84 -18.93 14.57
C ASN A 114 -19.61 -17.59 14.57
N ILE A 115 -19.72 -16.90 13.42
CA ILE A 115 -20.47 -15.64 13.28
C ILE A 115 -21.90 -15.73 13.88
N PRO A 116 -22.71 -16.79 13.66
CA PRO A 116 -24.04 -16.88 14.25
C PRO A 116 -24.02 -16.84 15.78
N ASN A 117 -23.08 -17.55 16.41
CA ASN A 117 -22.93 -17.57 17.87
C ASN A 117 -22.51 -16.18 18.42
N ILE A 118 -21.59 -15.54 17.72
CA ILE A 118 -21.13 -14.17 18.02
C ILE A 118 -22.32 -13.19 18.01
N LEU A 119 -23.14 -13.26 16.96
CA LEU A 119 -24.30 -12.37 16.83
C LEU A 119 -25.39 -12.69 17.84
N ASN A 120 -25.62 -13.96 18.16
CA ASN A 120 -26.57 -14.32 19.21
C ASN A 120 -26.15 -13.80 20.59
N SER A 121 -24.87 -13.91 20.94
CA SER A 121 -24.33 -13.34 22.19
C SER A 121 -24.47 -11.81 22.22
N ALA A 122 -24.11 -11.14 21.13
CA ALA A 122 -24.29 -9.70 21.01
C ALA A 122 -25.78 -9.28 21.08
N GLN A 123 -26.68 -10.04 20.46
CA GLN A 123 -28.12 -9.80 20.51
C GLN A 123 -28.66 -9.88 21.94
N HIS A 124 -28.22 -10.85 22.72
CA HIS A 124 -28.64 -11.01 24.14
C HIS A 124 -28.28 -9.77 24.94
N GLU A 125 -27.11 -9.20 24.78
CA GLU A 125 -26.70 -7.99 25.50
C GLU A 125 -27.44 -6.74 25.00
N ILE A 126 -27.54 -6.59 23.66
CA ILE A 126 -28.23 -5.45 23.05
C ILE A 126 -29.72 -5.44 23.36
N MET A 127 -30.36 -6.60 23.53
CA MET A 127 -31.78 -6.71 23.95
C MET A 127 -32.04 -6.24 25.38
N ARG A 128 -31.00 -5.94 26.17
CA ARG A 128 -31.16 -5.27 27.47
C ARG A 128 -31.36 -3.76 27.31
N LEU A 129 -30.89 -3.15 26.21
CA LEU A 129 -30.98 -1.71 25.98
C LEU A 129 -32.41 -1.16 25.87
N PRO A 130 -33.39 -1.82 25.20
CA PRO A 130 -34.78 -1.35 25.17
C PRO A 130 -35.42 -1.26 26.53
N LYS A 131 -34.98 -2.09 27.50
CA LYS A 131 -35.49 -2.03 28.89
C LYS A 131 -34.98 -0.80 29.62
N ILE A 132 -33.79 -0.28 29.22
CA ILE A 132 -33.15 0.90 29.84
C ILE A 132 -33.61 2.16 29.11
N TYR A 133 -33.77 2.10 27.76
CA TYR A 133 -34.12 3.23 26.90
C TYR A 133 -35.31 2.93 25.98
N PRO A 134 -36.52 2.71 26.48
CA PRO A 134 -37.69 2.25 25.70
C PRO A 134 -38.17 3.24 24.65
N MET A 135 -37.88 4.56 24.82
CA MET A 135 -38.28 5.59 23.87
C MET A 135 -37.41 5.66 22.61
N LEU A 136 -36.18 5.17 22.64
CA LEU A 136 -35.21 5.33 21.56
C LEU A 136 -35.06 4.06 20.72
N ILE A 137 -35.23 2.89 21.33
CA ILE A 137 -34.87 1.61 20.68
C ILE A 137 -36.00 0.58 20.96
N THR A 138 -36.57 0.04 19.88
CA THR A 138 -37.60 -0.99 19.92
C THR A 138 -36.99 -2.36 19.65
N GLU A 139 -37.40 -3.40 20.40
CA GLU A 139 -36.91 -4.80 20.25
C GLU A 139 -37.01 -5.31 18.81
N ASN A 140 -38.11 -5.01 18.11
CA ASN A 140 -38.29 -5.37 16.71
C ASN A 140 -37.23 -4.77 15.78
N LYS A 141 -36.77 -3.55 16.06
CA LYS A 141 -35.77 -2.88 15.25
C LYS A 141 -34.38 -3.48 15.44
N ILE A 142 -34.04 -3.88 16.68
CA ILE A 142 -32.81 -4.61 16.98
C ILE A 142 -32.81 -5.95 16.25
N SER A 143 -33.88 -6.72 16.39
CA SER A 143 -33.98 -8.06 15.76
C SER A 143 -33.84 -7.97 14.24
N GLN A 144 -34.47 -6.99 13.58
CA GLN A 144 -34.33 -6.77 12.14
C GLN A 144 -32.91 -6.36 11.73
N MET A 145 -32.27 -5.48 12.50
CA MET A 145 -30.88 -5.08 12.23
C MET A 145 -29.91 -6.26 12.41
N MET A 146 -30.08 -7.04 13.49
CA MET A 146 -29.23 -8.22 13.73
C MET A 146 -29.42 -9.28 12.64
N PHE A 147 -30.65 -9.55 12.21
CA PHE A 147 -30.91 -10.48 11.10
C PHE A 147 -30.31 -10.00 9.77
N ALA A 148 -30.43 -8.71 9.46
CA ALA A 148 -29.83 -8.12 8.28
C ALA A 148 -28.29 -8.22 8.33
N LEU A 149 -27.68 -7.90 9.50
CA LEU A 149 -26.25 -8.01 9.72
C LEU A 149 -25.75 -9.44 9.60
N GLN A 150 -26.47 -10.40 10.17
CA GLN A 150 -26.17 -11.83 10.09
C GLN A 150 -26.14 -12.30 8.62
N ASN A 151 -27.19 -11.99 7.86
CA ASN A 151 -27.27 -12.40 6.45
C ASN A 151 -26.15 -11.77 5.63
N GLN A 152 -25.81 -10.52 5.90
CA GLN A 152 -24.75 -9.81 5.18
C GLN A 152 -23.35 -10.37 5.52
N LEU A 153 -23.06 -10.63 6.79
CA LEU A 153 -21.79 -11.24 7.22
C LEU A 153 -21.63 -12.66 6.71
N LEU A 154 -22.69 -13.49 6.75
CA LEU A 154 -22.67 -14.83 6.18
C LEU A 154 -22.49 -14.82 4.66
N SER A 155 -23.11 -13.89 3.96
CA SER A 155 -22.95 -13.70 2.52
C SER A 155 -21.50 -13.32 2.15
N TYR A 156 -20.89 -12.40 2.89
CA TYR A 156 -19.46 -12.08 2.71
C TYR A 156 -18.57 -13.28 3.05
N GLY A 157 -18.84 -13.99 4.14
CA GLY A 157 -18.14 -15.21 4.50
C GLY A 157 -18.20 -16.27 3.40
N GLN A 158 -19.39 -16.52 2.84
CA GLN A 158 -19.57 -17.46 1.71
C GLN A 158 -18.82 -16.98 0.46
N THR A 159 -18.79 -15.68 0.19
CA THR A 159 -18.02 -15.11 -0.92
C THR A 159 -16.52 -15.35 -0.74
N ILE A 160 -15.99 -15.15 0.45
CA ILE A 160 -14.59 -15.43 0.78
C ILE A 160 -14.27 -16.92 0.63
N LEU A 161 -15.14 -17.79 1.14
CA LEU A 161 -14.98 -19.25 1.04
C LEU A 161 -15.08 -19.75 -0.41
N SER A 162 -16.02 -19.22 -1.18
CA SER A 162 -16.19 -19.60 -2.59
C SER A 162 -15.04 -19.06 -3.46
N ALA A 163 -14.53 -17.88 -3.19
CA ALA A 163 -13.37 -17.33 -3.88
C ALA A 163 -12.10 -18.17 -3.65
N SER A 164 -11.95 -18.74 -2.45
CA SER A 164 -10.83 -19.64 -2.14
C SER A 164 -10.97 -21.04 -2.76
N ALA A 165 -12.19 -21.49 -3.04
CA ALA A 165 -12.48 -22.83 -3.59
C ALA A 165 -12.67 -22.87 -5.11
N ALA A 166 -12.99 -21.76 -5.75
CA ALA A 166 -13.45 -21.73 -7.13
C ALA A 166 -12.47 -21.11 -8.10
N SER A 167 -11.78 -21.90 -8.83
CA SER A 167 -11.71 -21.89 -10.30
C SER A 167 -10.37 -22.37 -10.85
N VAL A 168 -10.40 -23.07 -11.96
CA VAL A 168 -9.23 -23.41 -12.79
C VAL A 168 -8.41 -22.16 -13.12
N LEU A 169 -9.06 -20.99 -13.29
CA LEU A 169 -8.40 -19.68 -13.45
C LEU A 169 -7.64 -19.25 -12.19
N GLY A 170 -8.17 -19.51 -11.01
CA GLY A 170 -7.48 -19.26 -9.74
C GLY A 170 -6.23 -20.15 -9.58
N LEU A 171 -6.28 -21.41 -10.05
CA LEU A 171 -5.11 -22.28 -10.05
C LEU A 171 -4.01 -21.77 -10.99
N VAL A 172 -4.36 -21.32 -12.19
CA VAL A 172 -3.38 -20.74 -13.14
C VAL A 172 -2.73 -19.50 -12.55
N ASN A 173 -3.50 -18.59 -11.97
CA ASN A 173 -2.96 -17.41 -11.30
C ASN A 173 -2.07 -17.79 -10.11
N THR A 174 -2.51 -18.74 -9.27
CA THR A 174 -1.73 -19.21 -8.13
C THR A 174 -0.40 -19.83 -8.56
N ILE A 175 -0.42 -20.69 -9.59
CA ILE A 175 0.80 -21.31 -10.15
C ILE A 175 1.71 -20.21 -10.74
N THR A 176 1.14 -19.24 -11.47
CA THR A 176 1.89 -18.12 -12.02
C THR A 176 2.62 -17.34 -10.92
N TYR A 177 1.92 -16.96 -9.84
CA TYR A 177 2.54 -16.28 -8.72
C TYR A 177 3.58 -17.16 -8.01
N LEU A 178 3.27 -18.44 -7.81
CA LEU A 178 4.13 -19.38 -7.08
C LEU A 178 5.49 -19.59 -7.76
N PHE A 179 5.53 -19.64 -9.09
CA PHE A 179 6.76 -19.86 -9.86
C PHE A 179 7.36 -18.58 -10.40
N LEU A 180 6.53 -17.70 -10.97
CA LEU A 180 7.00 -16.51 -11.66
C LEU A 180 7.61 -15.49 -10.70
N VAL A 181 6.96 -15.26 -9.54
CA VAL A 181 7.46 -14.27 -8.58
C VAL A 181 8.83 -14.65 -8.01
N PRO A 182 9.06 -15.85 -7.45
CA PRO A 182 10.40 -16.23 -6.99
C PRO A 182 11.45 -16.22 -8.11
N MET A 183 11.08 -16.68 -9.32
CA MET A 183 11.97 -16.66 -10.46
C MET A 183 12.39 -15.23 -10.83
N MET A 184 11.44 -14.30 -10.88
CA MET A 184 11.73 -12.89 -11.16
C MET A 184 12.55 -12.24 -10.04
N VAL A 185 12.24 -12.53 -8.77
CA VAL A 185 13.04 -12.06 -7.63
C VAL A 185 14.50 -12.49 -7.78
N PHE A 186 14.73 -13.77 -8.12
CA PHE A 186 16.08 -14.29 -8.35
C PHE A 186 16.83 -13.50 -9.43
N PHE A 187 16.20 -13.29 -10.60
CA PHE A 187 16.83 -12.55 -11.70
C PHE A 187 17.03 -11.07 -11.36
N PHE A 188 16.10 -10.43 -10.68
CA PHE A 188 16.25 -9.05 -10.24
C PHE A 188 17.43 -8.87 -9.28
N LEU A 189 17.67 -9.83 -8.39
CA LEU A 189 18.82 -9.79 -7.48
C LEU A 189 20.14 -10.11 -8.20
N LYS A 190 20.14 -11.17 -9.01
CA LYS A 190 21.34 -11.65 -9.70
C LYS A 190 21.82 -10.67 -10.77
N ASP A 191 20.90 -10.23 -11.62
CA ASP A 191 21.21 -9.44 -12.82
C ASP A 191 20.91 -7.94 -12.63
N LYS A 192 20.81 -7.46 -11.39
CA LYS A 192 20.46 -6.07 -11.03
C LYS A 192 21.21 -5.04 -11.86
N ARG A 193 22.55 -5.15 -11.95
CA ARG A 193 23.39 -4.17 -12.66
C ARG A 193 23.11 -4.18 -14.17
N LEU A 194 22.88 -5.35 -14.73
CA LEU A 194 22.57 -5.51 -16.16
C LEU A 194 21.21 -4.89 -16.49
N LEU A 195 20.20 -5.16 -15.67
CA LEU A 195 18.85 -4.63 -15.83
C LEU A 195 18.81 -3.10 -15.67
N ILE A 196 19.48 -2.55 -14.67
CA ILE A 196 19.54 -1.09 -14.47
C ILE A 196 20.26 -0.41 -15.65
N ASN A 197 21.38 -0.96 -16.11
CA ASN A 197 22.09 -0.41 -17.26
C ASN A 197 21.27 -0.50 -18.54
N TRP A 198 20.52 -1.59 -18.73
CA TRP A 198 19.64 -1.75 -19.88
C TRP A 198 18.48 -0.75 -19.84
N LEU A 199 17.81 -0.58 -18.69
CA LEU A 199 16.76 0.44 -18.52
C LEU A 199 17.30 1.86 -18.70
N GLY A 200 18.52 2.13 -18.23
CA GLY A 200 19.18 3.42 -18.38
C GLY A 200 19.42 3.83 -19.84
N GLN A 201 19.44 2.87 -20.80
CA GLN A 201 19.58 3.18 -22.22
C GLN A 201 18.33 3.84 -22.83
N PHE A 202 17.16 3.63 -22.21
CA PHE A 202 15.90 4.24 -22.62
C PHE A 202 15.66 5.63 -22.01
N LEU A 203 16.45 6.01 -20.99
CA LEU A 203 16.38 7.35 -20.43
C LEU A 203 17.05 8.36 -21.37
N PRO A 204 16.48 9.55 -21.55
CA PRO A 204 17.06 10.58 -22.39
C PRO A 204 18.48 10.92 -21.93
N LYS A 205 19.46 10.76 -22.84
CA LYS A 205 20.87 11.04 -22.53
C LYS A 205 21.07 12.54 -22.32
N GLY A 206 21.72 12.90 -21.22
CA GLY A 206 22.13 14.29 -20.99
C GLY A 206 21.18 15.11 -20.10
N GLN A 207 20.21 14.50 -19.44
CA GLN A 207 19.30 15.19 -18.51
C GLN A 207 19.72 14.98 -17.04
N PRO A 208 20.45 15.93 -16.43
CA PRO A 208 20.85 15.82 -15.03
C PRO A 208 19.63 15.74 -14.09
N LEU A 209 18.52 16.39 -14.48
CA LEU A 209 17.26 16.36 -13.75
C LEU A 209 16.70 14.94 -13.60
N ALA A 210 16.67 14.16 -14.67
CA ALA A 210 16.14 12.79 -14.67
C ALA A 210 16.98 11.86 -13.77
N LEU A 211 18.30 12.03 -13.77
CA LEU A 211 19.20 11.25 -12.92
C LEU A 211 19.02 11.59 -11.43
N THR A 212 18.87 12.88 -11.10
CA THR A 212 18.63 13.32 -9.72
C THR A 212 17.31 12.79 -9.19
N VAL A 213 16.22 12.93 -9.97
CA VAL A 213 14.89 12.39 -9.62
C VAL A 213 14.96 10.88 -9.45
N TRP A 214 15.62 10.16 -10.37
CA TRP A 214 15.77 8.70 -10.28
C TRP A 214 16.49 8.26 -9.00
N GLN A 215 17.61 8.89 -8.65
CA GLN A 215 18.37 8.54 -7.44
C GLN A 215 17.57 8.79 -6.16
N GLU A 216 16.87 9.92 -6.08
CA GLU A 216 16.02 10.24 -4.94
C GLU A 216 14.87 9.24 -4.81
N VAL A 217 14.21 8.91 -5.92
CA VAL A 217 13.08 7.96 -5.96
C VAL A 217 13.53 6.55 -5.57
N ASP A 218 14.68 6.07 -6.09
CA ASP A 218 15.21 4.74 -5.78
C ASP A 218 15.49 4.58 -4.28
N ILE A 219 16.14 5.58 -3.66
CA ILE A 219 16.42 5.58 -2.22
C ILE A 219 15.13 5.59 -1.40
N GLN A 220 14.17 6.44 -1.76
CA GLN A 220 12.92 6.59 -1.02
C GLN A 220 12.05 5.33 -1.14
N ILE A 221 11.94 4.73 -2.34
CA ILE A 221 11.23 3.45 -2.53
C ILE A 221 11.90 2.35 -1.70
N ALA A 222 13.22 2.25 -1.76
CA ALA A 222 13.96 1.24 -1.02
C ALA A 222 13.77 1.36 0.50
N ASN A 223 13.84 2.58 1.04
CA ASN A 223 13.63 2.83 2.47
C ASN A 223 12.18 2.57 2.88
N TYR A 224 11.21 3.00 2.05
CA TYR A 224 9.80 2.76 2.32
C TYR A 224 9.45 1.26 2.32
N VAL A 225 9.86 0.51 1.29
CA VAL A 225 9.57 -0.93 1.19
C VAL A 225 10.16 -1.68 2.39
N ARG A 226 11.42 -1.41 2.73
CA ARG A 226 12.07 -2.05 3.89
C ARG A 226 11.41 -1.67 5.21
N GLY A 227 11.10 -0.38 5.39
CA GLY A 227 10.39 0.10 6.58
C GLY A 227 9.01 -0.54 6.71
N LYS A 228 8.23 -0.58 5.62
CA LYS A 228 6.88 -1.15 5.63
C LYS A 228 6.87 -2.65 5.87
N CYS A 229 7.80 -3.40 5.27
CA CYS A 229 7.94 -4.82 5.54
C CYS A 229 8.39 -5.10 6.99
N ALA A 230 9.30 -4.29 7.53
CA ALA A 230 9.72 -4.40 8.93
C ALA A 230 8.55 -4.10 9.89
N GLU A 231 7.77 -3.06 9.64
CA GLU A 231 6.57 -2.69 10.42
C GLU A 231 5.56 -3.84 10.43
N VAL A 232 5.21 -4.39 9.27
CA VAL A 232 4.30 -5.55 9.13
C VAL A 232 4.77 -6.73 9.97
N ILE A 233 6.06 -7.09 9.86
CA ILE A 233 6.63 -8.25 10.58
C ILE A 233 6.66 -7.99 12.08
N ILE A 234 7.09 -6.82 12.53
CA ILE A 234 7.19 -6.48 13.95
C ILE A 234 5.79 -6.50 14.59
N LEU A 235 4.82 -5.84 13.97
CA LEU A 235 3.45 -5.82 14.48
C LEU A 235 2.80 -7.20 14.48
N TRP A 236 3.00 -7.98 13.43
CA TRP A 236 2.55 -9.36 13.41
C TRP A 236 3.12 -10.17 14.58
N LEU A 237 4.44 -10.13 14.76
CA LEU A 237 5.11 -10.90 15.82
C LEU A 237 4.71 -10.44 17.22
N VAL A 238 4.72 -9.13 17.47
CA VAL A 238 4.34 -8.57 18.78
C VAL A 238 2.88 -8.90 19.10
N SER A 239 1.97 -8.71 18.14
CA SER A 239 0.56 -9.04 18.31
C SER A 239 0.35 -10.54 18.51
N PHE A 240 1.08 -11.41 17.77
CA PHE A 240 0.97 -12.85 17.91
C PHE A 240 1.42 -13.31 19.30
N ILE A 241 2.56 -12.82 19.77
CA ILE A 241 3.06 -13.15 21.12
C ILE A 241 2.06 -12.67 22.18
N THR A 242 1.56 -11.44 22.04
CA THR A 242 0.64 -10.84 23.01
C THR A 242 -0.70 -11.57 23.04
N PHE A 243 -1.31 -11.81 21.88
CA PHE A 243 -2.62 -12.47 21.81
C PHE A 243 -2.52 -13.95 22.25
N SER A 244 -1.42 -14.64 21.89
CA SER A 244 -1.18 -16.01 22.36
C SER A 244 -0.91 -16.08 23.86
N ALA A 245 -0.22 -15.10 24.45
CA ALA A 245 0.02 -15.03 25.91
C ALA A 245 -1.24 -14.71 26.70
N LEU A 246 -2.23 -14.09 26.08
CA LEU A 246 -3.54 -13.81 26.65
C LEU A 246 -4.56 -14.92 26.35
N ASP A 247 -4.14 -16.03 25.73
CA ASP A 247 -4.97 -17.16 25.30
C ASP A 247 -6.18 -16.75 24.43
N LEU A 248 -6.03 -15.67 23.65
CA LEU A 248 -7.08 -15.19 22.75
C LEU A 248 -7.27 -16.16 21.59
N ASN A 249 -8.49 -16.61 21.34
CA ASN A 249 -8.83 -17.44 20.20
C ASN A 249 -8.48 -16.75 18.86
N TYR A 250 -8.08 -17.52 17.86
CA TYR A 250 -7.65 -17.00 16.54
C TYR A 250 -6.44 -16.04 16.61
N ALA A 251 -5.59 -16.16 17.64
CA ALA A 251 -4.44 -15.27 17.85
C ALA A 251 -3.56 -15.10 16.62
N LEU A 252 -3.31 -16.19 15.85
CA LEU A 252 -2.51 -16.14 14.64
C LEU A 252 -3.21 -15.33 13.52
N LEU A 253 -4.50 -15.60 13.27
CA LEU A 253 -5.30 -14.88 12.29
C LEU A 253 -5.36 -13.39 12.62
N LEU A 254 -5.71 -13.04 13.86
CA LEU A 254 -5.86 -11.66 14.32
C LEU A 254 -4.52 -10.90 14.26
N SER A 255 -3.41 -11.56 14.61
CA SER A 255 -2.09 -10.95 14.53
C SER A 255 -1.62 -10.73 13.08
N VAL A 256 -1.93 -11.65 12.16
CA VAL A 256 -1.65 -11.44 10.73
C VAL A 256 -2.49 -10.29 10.17
N LEU A 257 -3.77 -10.21 10.52
CA LEU A 257 -4.61 -9.06 10.16
C LEU A 257 -4.03 -7.75 10.72
N MET A 258 -3.54 -7.77 11.97
CA MET A 258 -2.88 -6.62 12.61
C MET A 258 -1.64 -6.19 11.83
N GLY A 259 -0.74 -7.14 11.50
CA GLY A 259 0.45 -6.84 10.70
C GLY A 259 0.13 -6.33 9.30
N LEU A 260 -0.87 -6.92 8.61
CA LEU A 260 -1.26 -6.47 7.28
C LEU A 260 -2.02 -5.13 7.29
N SER A 261 -2.68 -4.81 8.40
CA SER A 261 -3.49 -3.58 8.50
C SER A 261 -2.68 -2.31 8.29
N VAL A 262 -1.42 -2.29 8.71
CA VAL A 262 -0.57 -1.10 8.60
C VAL A 262 -0.22 -0.73 7.17
N ILE A 263 -0.49 -1.62 6.20
CA ILE A 263 -0.35 -1.31 4.77
C ILE A 263 -1.24 -0.12 4.39
N ILE A 264 -2.41 -0.01 5.02
CA ILE A 264 -3.33 1.11 4.84
C ILE A 264 -3.22 2.05 6.05
N PRO A 265 -2.42 3.12 5.99
CA PRO A 265 -2.23 4.02 7.13
C PRO A 265 -3.56 4.53 7.68
N TYR A 266 -3.69 4.62 9.00
CA TYR A 266 -4.85 5.09 9.76
C TYR A 266 -6.10 4.20 9.65
N ILE A 267 -6.46 3.73 8.46
CA ILE A 267 -7.68 2.95 8.21
C ILE A 267 -7.51 1.51 8.68
N GLY A 268 -6.38 0.90 8.39
CA GLY A 268 -6.14 -0.52 8.68
C GLY A 268 -6.21 -0.83 10.16
N ALA A 269 -5.53 -0.04 10.98
CA ALA A 269 -5.56 -0.14 12.44
C ALA A 269 -7.00 -0.08 13.00
N THR A 270 -7.79 0.90 12.53
CA THR A 270 -9.18 1.06 12.93
C THR A 270 -10.03 -0.16 12.54
N LEU A 271 -9.85 -0.69 11.33
CA LEU A 271 -10.62 -1.84 10.86
C LEU A 271 -10.32 -3.12 11.65
N VAL A 272 -9.07 -3.36 12.02
CA VAL A 272 -8.68 -4.57 12.77
C VAL A 272 -9.05 -4.48 14.25
N THR A 273 -9.28 -3.30 14.80
CA THR A 273 -9.82 -3.15 16.15
C THR A 273 -11.11 -3.94 16.33
N PHE A 274 -12.02 -3.92 15.35
CA PHE A 274 -13.31 -4.60 15.47
C PHE A 274 -13.18 -6.12 15.60
N PRO A 275 -12.52 -6.87 14.72
CA PRO A 275 -12.41 -8.31 14.88
C PRO A 275 -11.67 -8.72 16.17
N VAL A 276 -10.63 -8.00 16.58
CA VAL A 276 -9.92 -8.31 17.82
C VAL A 276 -10.83 -8.16 19.04
N LEU A 277 -11.53 -7.02 19.15
CA LEU A 277 -12.41 -6.77 20.30
C LEU A 277 -13.68 -7.64 20.27
N ILE A 278 -14.20 -7.97 19.08
CA ILE A 278 -15.36 -8.87 18.95
C ILE A 278 -15.00 -10.27 19.42
N VAL A 279 -13.86 -10.81 19.03
CA VAL A 279 -13.43 -12.14 19.47
C VAL A 279 -13.23 -12.15 20.97
N ALA A 280 -12.50 -11.18 21.53
CA ALA A 280 -12.30 -11.07 22.98
C ALA A 280 -13.62 -10.92 23.77
N TYR A 281 -14.55 -10.14 23.23
CA TYR A 281 -15.88 -9.97 23.83
C TYR A 281 -16.70 -11.27 23.88
N VAL A 282 -16.69 -12.03 22.80
CA VAL A 282 -17.45 -13.28 22.70
C VAL A 282 -16.85 -14.36 23.59
N GLU A 283 -15.54 -14.35 23.75
CA GLU A 283 -14.84 -15.34 24.56
C GLU A 283 -15.04 -15.13 26.07
N TRP A 284 -14.93 -13.90 26.53
CA TRP A 284 -14.93 -13.61 27.96
C TRP A 284 -16.04 -12.64 28.45
N GLY A 285 -16.68 -11.91 27.52
CA GLY A 285 -17.64 -10.86 27.87
C GLY A 285 -16.99 -9.53 28.22
N ILE A 286 -17.75 -8.43 28.13
CA ILE A 286 -17.24 -7.07 28.29
C ILE A 286 -16.79 -6.74 29.76
N SER A 287 -17.29 -7.48 30.74
CA SER A 287 -17.02 -7.23 32.15
C SER A 287 -15.90 -8.11 32.69
N SER A 288 -15.23 -8.90 31.86
CA SER A 288 -14.12 -9.74 32.30
C SER A 288 -12.80 -8.98 32.34
N ASP A 289 -11.89 -9.43 33.18
CA ASP A 289 -10.54 -8.87 33.27
C ASP A 289 -9.74 -9.20 31.99
N GLU A 290 -9.97 -10.36 31.42
CA GLU A 290 -9.30 -10.83 30.19
C GLU A 290 -9.64 -9.92 28.99
N PHE A 291 -10.90 -9.54 28.81
CA PHE A 291 -11.29 -8.56 27.80
C PHE A 291 -10.56 -7.23 27.99
N MET A 292 -10.46 -6.76 29.23
CA MET A 292 -9.76 -5.51 29.54
C MET A 292 -8.25 -5.63 29.24
N TYR A 293 -7.63 -6.78 29.52
CA TYR A 293 -6.22 -7.02 29.18
C TYR A 293 -5.99 -6.99 27.67
N VAL A 294 -6.87 -7.61 26.86
CA VAL A 294 -6.77 -7.54 25.40
C VAL A 294 -6.95 -6.11 24.91
N LEU A 295 -7.92 -5.36 25.41
CA LEU A 295 -8.16 -3.97 25.04
C LEU A 295 -6.95 -3.08 25.35
N ILE A 296 -6.36 -3.22 26.54
CA ILE A 296 -5.18 -2.46 26.94
C ILE A 296 -3.98 -2.86 26.10
N ALA A 297 -3.72 -4.16 25.94
CA ALA A 297 -2.59 -4.67 25.14
C ALA A 297 -2.68 -4.21 23.68
N TYR A 298 -3.86 -4.32 23.06
CA TYR A 298 -4.11 -3.80 21.72
C TYR A 298 -3.84 -2.30 21.63
N SER A 299 -4.34 -1.51 22.58
CA SER A 299 -4.15 -0.06 22.60
C SER A 299 -2.68 0.31 22.78
N VAL A 300 -1.94 -0.42 23.61
CA VAL A 300 -0.49 -0.22 23.79
C VAL A 300 0.27 -0.54 22.48
N ILE A 301 -0.06 -1.65 21.82
CA ILE A 301 0.58 -2.02 20.53
C ILE A 301 0.32 -0.91 19.50
N GLN A 302 -0.91 -0.42 19.39
CA GLN A 302 -1.25 0.67 18.44
C GLN A 302 -0.56 1.99 18.80
N ALA A 303 -0.45 2.31 20.08
CA ALA A 303 0.28 3.50 20.51
C ALA A 303 1.78 3.38 20.23
N LEU A 304 2.38 2.22 20.47
CA LEU A 304 3.79 1.96 20.14
C LEU A 304 4.05 2.02 18.64
N ASP A 305 3.13 1.52 17.82
CA ASP A 305 3.23 1.65 16.38
C ASP A 305 3.26 3.12 15.95
N GLY A 306 2.26 3.91 16.31
CA GLY A 306 2.15 5.30 15.88
C GLY A 306 3.21 6.22 16.47
N ILE A 307 3.63 6.02 17.72
CA ILE A 307 4.56 6.92 18.43
C ILE A 307 6.02 6.52 18.21
N LEU A 308 6.32 5.23 18.08
CA LEU A 308 7.68 4.71 18.06
C LEU A 308 8.06 4.10 16.70
N LEU A 309 7.30 3.12 16.19
CA LEU A 309 7.68 2.38 14.98
C LEU A 309 7.63 3.26 13.73
N VAL A 310 6.53 3.98 13.52
CA VAL A 310 6.38 4.86 12.35
C VAL A 310 7.49 5.92 12.29
N PRO A 311 7.80 6.69 13.34
CA PRO A 311 8.92 7.65 13.29
C PRO A 311 10.28 7.00 13.08
N ILE A 312 10.55 5.84 13.69
CA ILE A 312 11.85 5.16 13.55
C ILE A 312 12.04 4.61 12.12
N LEU A 313 11.00 4.01 11.55
CA LEU A 313 11.09 3.34 10.26
C LEU A 313 10.99 4.29 9.07
N PHE A 314 10.31 5.43 9.22
CA PHE A 314 9.98 6.33 8.11
C PHE A 314 10.49 7.77 8.29
N SER A 315 11.32 8.08 9.29
CA SER A 315 11.81 9.44 9.56
C SER A 315 12.45 10.13 8.36
N GLU A 316 13.09 9.37 7.48
CA GLU A 316 13.75 9.87 6.27
C GLU A 316 12.92 9.69 4.98
N ALA A 317 11.89 8.81 5.02
CA ALA A 317 11.19 8.38 3.82
C ALA A 317 9.94 9.20 3.47
N VAL A 318 9.33 9.94 4.42
CA VAL A 318 8.01 10.55 4.20
C VAL A 318 7.97 12.02 4.61
N ASN A 319 8.47 12.89 3.72
CA ASN A 319 8.29 14.33 3.83
C ASN A 319 7.00 14.81 3.12
N LEU A 320 5.86 14.11 3.38
CA LEU A 320 4.56 14.44 2.80
C LEU A 320 3.58 14.84 3.91
N HIS A 321 2.72 15.82 3.63
CA HIS A 321 1.63 16.17 4.53
C HIS A 321 0.60 15.03 4.60
N ALA A 322 0.02 14.76 5.78
CA ALA A 322 -0.94 13.67 5.97
C ALA A 322 -2.09 13.67 4.96
N VAL A 323 -2.62 14.84 4.61
CA VAL A 323 -3.68 14.98 3.57
C VAL A 323 -3.19 14.51 2.20
N ALA A 324 -1.94 14.79 1.83
CA ALA A 324 -1.36 14.33 0.56
C ALA A 324 -1.23 12.79 0.53
N ILE A 325 -0.91 12.16 1.67
CA ILE A 325 -0.87 10.70 1.81
C ILE A 325 -2.27 10.11 1.61
N ILE A 326 -3.29 10.67 2.25
CA ILE A 326 -4.67 10.20 2.10
C ILE A 326 -5.13 10.33 0.64
N ILE A 327 -4.88 11.47 -0.01
CA ILE A 327 -5.22 11.67 -1.43
C ILE A 327 -4.49 10.65 -2.31
N ALA A 328 -3.20 10.41 -2.05
CA ALA A 328 -2.43 9.42 -2.79
C ALA A 328 -3.00 8.00 -2.64
N ILE A 329 -3.38 7.61 -1.41
CA ILE A 329 -3.99 6.30 -1.14
C ILE A 329 -5.32 6.16 -1.89
N LEU A 330 -6.18 7.17 -1.85
CA LEU A 330 -7.46 7.15 -2.55
C LEU A 330 -7.27 7.11 -4.07
N PHE A 331 -6.36 7.92 -4.60
CA PHE A 331 -6.10 8.01 -6.04
C PHE A 331 -5.44 6.73 -6.58
N PHE A 332 -4.29 6.34 -6.04
CA PHE A 332 -3.55 5.17 -6.53
C PHE A 332 -4.23 3.86 -6.13
N GLY A 333 -4.86 3.81 -4.95
CA GLY A 333 -5.67 2.67 -4.51
C GLY A 333 -6.89 2.45 -5.40
N GLY A 334 -7.55 3.50 -5.85
CA GLY A 334 -8.65 3.42 -6.82
C GLY A 334 -8.21 2.94 -8.20
N LEU A 335 -6.97 3.23 -8.61
CA LEU A 335 -6.42 2.82 -9.92
C LEU A 335 -5.90 1.37 -9.92
N TRP A 336 -5.16 0.96 -8.89
CA TRP A 336 -4.42 -0.31 -8.85
C TRP A 336 -4.74 -1.18 -7.63
N GLY A 337 -5.82 -0.90 -6.91
CA GLY A 337 -6.25 -1.67 -5.74
C GLY A 337 -5.17 -1.77 -4.67
N PHE A 338 -4.93 -2.99 -4.17
CA PHE A 338 -3.96 -3.25 -3.11
C PHE A 338 -2.56 -2.69 -3.40
N TRP A 339 -2.02 -2.92 -4.60
CA TRP A 339 -0.69 -2.42 -4.97
C TRP A 339 -0.64 -0.90 -5.07
N GLY A 340 -1.74 -0.29 -5.51
CA GLY A 340 -1.87 1.17 -5.50
C GLY A 340 -1.83 1.75 -4.10
N VAL A 341 -2.51 1.12 -3.14
CA VAL A 341 -2.46 1.53 -1.72
C VAL A 341 -1.05 1.32 -1.15
N PHE A 342 -0.45 0.15 -1.37
CA PHE A 342 0.89 -0.17 -0.89
C PHE A 342 1.95 0.80 -1.42
N LEU A 343 1.90 1.13 -2.70
CA LEU A 343 2.86 2.02 -3.36
C LEU A 343 2.43 3.50 -3.36
N ALA A 344 1.31 3.86 -2.71
CA ALA A 344 0.78 5.22 -2.74
C ALA A 344 1.79 6.27 -2.28
N ILE A 345 2.48 6.01 -1.18
CA ILE A 345 3.48 6.93 -0.61
C ILE A 345 4.70 7.06 -1.53
N PRO A 346 5.35 5.98 -2.01
CA PRO A 346 6.40 6.06 -3.02
C PRO A 346 5.97 6.82 -4.29
N LEU A 347 4.78 6.54 -4.80
CA LEU A 347 4.28 7.21 -6.01
C LEU A 347 4.03 8.70 -5.77
N ALA A 348 3.49 9.07 -4.61
CA ALA A 348 3.34 10.47 -4.23
C ALA A 348 4.69 11.18 -4.08
N THR A 349 5.73 10.48 -3.59
CA THR A 349 7.09 11.07 -3.53
C THR A 349 7.70 11.26 -4.91
N VAL A 350 7.44 10.34 -5.87
CA VAL A 350 7.81 10.55 -7.29
C VAL A 350 7.15 11.81 -7.86
N VAL A 351 5.83 11.95 -7.66
CA VAL A 351 5.10 13.15 -8.10
C VAL A 351 5.69 14.41 -7.47
N LYS A 352 5.96 14.39 -6.16
CA LYS A 352 6.60 15.52 -5.44
C LYS A 352 7.98 15.82 -6.01
N ALA A 353 8.83 14.82 -6.23
CA ALA A 353 10.17 14.98 -6.78
C ALA A 353 10.13 15.66 -8.16
N VAL A 354 9.22 15.20 -9.04
CA VAL A 354 9.00 15.82 -10.35
C VAL A 354 8.54 17.28 -10.22
N LEU A 355 7.56 17.55 -9.34
CA LEU A 355 7.06 18.91 -9.12
C LEU A 355 8.12 19.85 -8.51
N THR A 356 8.96 19.33 -7.64
CA THR A 356 10.05 20.12 -7.01
C THR A 356 11.17 20.38 -7.99
N ALA A 357 11.49 19.39 -8.84
CA ALA A 357 12.50 19.51 -9.87
C ALA A 357 12.01 20.32 -11.10
N TRP A 358 10.70 20.62 -11.17
CA TRP A 358 10.14 21.44 -12.23
C TRP A 358 10.71 22.85 -12.17
N PRO A 359 11.23 23.40 -13.27
CA PRO A 359 11.82 24.74 -13.28
C PRO A 359 10.82 25.79 -12.81
N LYS A 360 11.10 26.45 -11.70
CA LYS A 360 10.31 27.60 -11.26
C LYS A 360 10.62 28.76 -12.22
N MET A 361 9.59 29.42 -12.73
CA MET A 361 9.76 30.66 -13.45
C MET A 361 10.25 31.72 -12.43
N ASP A 362 11.51 32.13 -12.55
CA ASP A 362 11.97 33.32 -11.85
C ASP A 362 11.20 34.51 -12.42
N CYS A 363 10.23 35.01 -11.66
CA CYS A 363 9.67 36.33 -11.87
C CYS A 363 10.71 37.36 -11.43
N THR A 364 11.84 37.45 -12.13
CA THR A 364 12.69 38.60 -12.04
C THR A 364 11.93 39.75 -12.67
N THR A 365 11.33 40.60 -11.84
CA THR A 365 10.89 41.94 -12.22
C THR A 365 12.05 42.62 -12.95
N PRO A 366 11.83 43.14 -14.17
CA PRO A 366 12.87 43.94 -14.82
C PRO A 366 13.20 45.10 -13.88
N GLN A 367 14.42 45.15 -13.36
CA GLN A 367 14.92 46.36 -12.75
C GLN A 367 14.90 47.44 -13.84
N MET A 368 13.96 48.38 -13.72
CA MET A 368 14.02 49.64 -14.43
C MET A 368 15.37 50.27 -14.11
N GLN A 369 16.32 50.19 -15.03
CA GLN A 369 17.45 51.10 -15.05
C GLN A 369 16.89 52.50 -15.24
N THR A 370 16.79 53.26 -14.14
CA THR A 370 16.70 54.71 -14.17
C THR A 370 18.10 55.19 -14.48
N ASP A 371 18.41 55.38 -15.76
CA ASP A 371 19.49 56.25 -16.22
C ASP A 371 19.10 57.70 -15.87
N LEU A 372 19.81 58.27 -14.89
CA LEU A 372 19.92 59.72 -14.66
C LEU A 372 21.33 60.16 -14.98
#